data_e4d341bed094ae573c9d7575d4c37501
#
_entry.id   e4d341bed094ae573c9d7575d4c37501
#
_cell.length_a   1.000
_cell.length_b   1.000
_cell.length_c   1.000
_cell.angle_alpha   90.00
_cell.angle_beta   90.00
_cell.angle_gamma   90.00
#
_symmetry.space_group_name_H-M   'P 1'
#
loop_
_entity.id
_entity.type
_entity.pdbx_description
1 polymer ?
#
loop_
_entity_poly.entity_id
_entity_poly.type
_entity_poly.pdbx_seq_one_letter_code
_entity_poly.pdbx_strand_id
1 'polypeptide(L)'
;MGLDNTSWKESFKYFEVKKMKKALVCSVGVGSGIERPILLSIEIYSPELVVLAGTVASREKIEEVCAKCDEIEVVKSFFSNPDDLTKCYKESLKILEELKERGYNYKDIYLNITSGTKVMSAALSLAAVSRGCGSFCYVAGERDENGRVISGTERTLTLKPTTIFAERMLSEAKSYFDRYLYGACEVLCSEVRGLTEEKEIVEKAEFINKIN
;
A
#
# COMPACT_ATOMS: atom_id res chain seq x y z
N MET A 1 -1.46 -16.31 -54.06
CA MET A 1 -1.86 -16.82 -52.76
C MET A 1 -1.81 -15.64 -51.79
N GLY A 2 -2.95 -15.01 -51.56
CA GLY A 2 -3.08 -13.87 -50.66
C GLY A 2 -3.16 -14.37 -49.23
N LEU A 3 -2.24 -13.94 -48.40
CA LEU A 3 -2.29 -14.17 -46.94
C LEU A 3 -3.37 -13.24 -46.37
N ASP A 4 -4.37 -13.86 -45.77
CA ASP A 4 -5.53 -13.23 -45.18
C ASP A 4 -5.11 -12.39 -43.95
N ASN A 5 -5.22 -11.08 -44.09
CA ASN A 5 -4.78 -10.07 -43.14
C ASN A 5 -5.82 -9.81 -42.01
N THR A 6 -6.86 -10.68 -41.93
CA THR A 6 -7.97 -10.53 -40.97
C THR A 6 -7.74 -11.17 -39.62
N SER A 7 -6.83 -12.13 -39.49
CA SER A 7 -6.55 -12.89 -38.28
C SER A 7 -5.87 -12.06 -37.15
N TRP A 8 -5.12 -11.02 -37.53
CA TRP A 8 -4.40 -10.16 -36.54
C TRP A 8 -5.32 -9.19 -35.80
N LYS A 9 -6.35 -8.70 -36.49
CA LYS A 9 -7.27 -7.71 -35.90
C LYS A 9 -8.24 -8.32 -34.88
N GLU A 10 -8.56 -9.60 -35.01
CA GLU A 10 -9.42 -10.29 -34.04
C GLU A 10 -8.69 -10.65 -32.75
N SER A 11 -7.39 -10.96 -32.81
CA SER A 11 -6.58 -11.23 -31.60
C SER A 11 -6.36 -10.01 -30.71
N PHE A 12 -6.39 -8.80 -31.27
CA PHE A 12 -6.25 -7.56 -30.47
C PHE A 12 -7.55 -7.09 -29.79
N LYS A 13 -8.70 -7.60 -30.18
CA LYS A 13 -9.99 -7.26 -29.55
C LYS A 13 -10.19 -7.87 -28.15
N TYR A 14 -9.37 -8.84 -27.75
CA TYR A 14 -9.45 -9.49 -26.44
C TYR A 14 -8.46 -8.96 -25.41
N PHE A 15 -7.61 -8.00 -25.76
CA PHE A 15 -6.89 -7.22 -24.77
C PHE A 15 -7.74 -6.01 -24.36
N GLU A 16 -8.86 -6.24 -23.69
CA GLU A 16 -9.36 -5.23 -22.77
C GLU A 16 -8.22 -4.98 -21.77
N VAL A 17 -7.63 -3.80 -21.83
CA VAL A 17 -6.73 -3.31 -20.78
C VAL A 17 -7.57 -3.31 -19.51
N LYS A 18 -7.49 -4.38 -18.74
CA LYS A 18 -8.21 -4.52 -17.48
C LYS A 18 -7.77 -3.34 -16.62
N LYS A 19 -8.63 -2.32 -16.53
CA LYS A 19 -8.36 -1.14 -15.71
C LYS A 19 -7.90 -1.63 -14.35
N MET A 20 -6.69 -1.31 -13.95
CA MET A 20 -6.14 -1.79 -12.67
C MET A 20 -6.97 -1.19 -11.56
N LYS A 21 -7.70 -2.04 -10.84
CA LYS A 21 -8.52 -1.64 -9.70
C LYS A 21 -7.61 -1.20 -8.58
N LYS A 22 -7.79 0.03 -8.11
CA LYS A 22 -7.04 0.58 -6.98
C LYS A 22 -7.92 0.64 -5.73
N ALA A 23 -7.37 0.25 -4.59
CA ALA A 23 -8.00 0.45 -3.29
C ALA A 23 -7.13 1.35 -2.41
N LEU A 24 -7.76 2.13 -1.55
CA LEU A 24 -7.09 2.97 -0.56
C LEU A 24 -7.58 2.60 0.84
N VAL A 25 -6.67 2.26 1.74
CA VAL A 25 -6.97 1.99 3.15
C VAL A 25 -6.46 3.16 3.99
N CYS A 26 -7.35 3.80 4.76
CA CYS A 26 -7.03 4.95 5.57
C CYS A 26 -7.21 4.62 7.06
N SER A 27 -6.19 4.87 7.88
CA SER A 27 -6.39 4.93 9.33
C SER A 27 -7.13 6.22 9.71
N VAL A 28 -8.17 6.11 10.56
CA VAL A 28 -9.04 7.23 10.93
C VAL A 28 -9.04 7.45 12.44
N GLY A 29 -8.56 8.61 12.86
CA GLY A 29 -8.56 9.04 14.27
C GLY A 29 -9.79 9.88 14.64
N VAL A 30 -9.69 10.54 15.79
CA VAL A 30 -10.76 11.42 16.35
C VAL A 30 -10.44 12.92 16.22
N GLY A 31 -9.26 13.27 15.70
CA GLY A 31 -8.81 14.67 15.59
C GLY A 31 -9.66 15.51 14.65
N SER A 32 -9.63 16.83 14.81
CA SER A 32 -10.21 17.76 13.85
C SER A 32 -9.35 17.83 12.58
N GLY A 33 -10.00 17.99 11.41
CA GLY A 33 -9.32 18.15 10.13
C GLY A 33 -8.71 16.87 9.54
N ILE A 34 -9.00 15.69 10.12
CA ILE A 34 -8.49 14.42 9.64
C ILE A 34 -9.09 13.98 8.29
N GLU A 35 -10.24 14.53 7.94
CA GLU A 35 -10.91 14.28 6.66
C GLU A 35 -10.07 14.79 5.49
N ARG A 36 -9.38 15.92 5.65
CA ARG A 36 -8.63 16.55 4.57
C ARG A 36 -7.49 15.69 4.04
N PRO A 37 -6.58 15.11 4.86
CA PRO A 37 -5.57 14.17 4.40
C PRO A 37 -6.14 12.95 3.67
N ILE A 38 -7.32 12.48 4.08
CA ILE A 38 -7.98 11.34 3.44
C ILE A 38 -8.48 11.74 2.06
N LEU A 39 -9.19 12.86 1.95
CA LEU A 39 -9.71 13.36 0.68
C LEU A 39 -8.59 13.68 -0.32
N LEU A 40 -7.49 14.29 0.13
CA LEU A 40 -6.29 14.51 -0.71
C LEU A 40 -5.72 13.19 -1.26
N SER A 41 -5.71 12.13 -0.44
CA SER A 41 -5.24 10.83 -0.92
C SER A 41 -6.20 10.19 -1.91
N ILE A 42 -7.50 10.36 -1.73
CA ILE A 42 -8.52 9.91 -2.68
C ILE A 42 -8.34 10.61 -4.03
N GLU A 43 -8.13 11.92 -4.02
CA GLU A 43 -7.87 12.70 -5.23
C GLU A 43 -6.62 12.22 -5.97
N ILE A 44 -5.50 12.00 -5.25
CA ILE A 44 -4.23 11.60 -5.84
C ILE A 44 -4.27 10.19 -6.41
N TYR A 45 -4.80 9.23 -5.66
CA TYR A 45 -4.76 7.83 -6.07
C TYR A 45 -5.95 7.42 -6.94
N SER A 46 -7.04 8.18 -6.91
CA SER A 46 -8.30 7.89 -7.61
C SER A 46 -8.72 6.43 -7.44
N PRO A 47 -8.91 5.96 -6.19
CA PRO A 47 -9.27 4.58 -5.91
C PRO A 47 -10.73 4.30 -6.29
N GLU A 48 -11.03 3.05 -6.64
CA GLU A 48 -12.41 2.58 -6.85
C GLU A 48 -13.09 2.21 -5.51
N LEU A 49 -12.29 1.88 -4.49
CA LEU A 49 -12.74 1.52 -3.16
C LEU A 49 -11.87 2.16 -2.09
N VAL A 50 -12.50 2.72 -1.07
CA VAL A 50 -11.83 3.27 0.12
C VAL A 50 -12.26 2.49 1.35
N VAL A 51 -11.29 2.00 2.13
CA VAL A 51 -11.54 1.44 3.46
C VAL A 51 -11.17 2.47 4.51
N LEU A 52 -12.13 2.87 5.33
CA LEU A 52 -11.93 3.75 6.47
C LEU A 52 -11.81 2.89 7.74
N ALA A 53 -10.58 2.71 8.21
CA ALA A 53 -10.26 1.87 9.36
C ALA A 53 -10.03 2.75 10.60
N GLY A 54 -10.98 2.75 11.52
CA GLY A 54 -10.96 3.57 12.71
C GLY A 54 -11.35 2.82 13.98
N THR A 55 -11.87 3.55 14.95
CA THR A 55 -12.46 2.99 16.16
C THR A 55 -13.91 3.43 16.29
N VAL A 56 -14.65 2.87 17.24
CA VAL A 56 -16.00 3.33 17.55
C VAL A 56 -15.99 4.83 17.87
N ALA A 57 -14.95 5.32 18.55
CA ALA A 57 -14.81 6.75 18.86
C ALA A 57 -14.60 7.64 17.63
N SER A 58 -14.06 7.12 16.54
CA SER A 58 -13.87 7.88 15.29
C SER A 58 -15.02 7.73 14.30
N ARG A 59 -16.13 7.11 14.69
CA ARG A 59 -17.30 6.87 13.81
C ARG A 59 -17.82 8.14 13.17
N GLU A 60 -17.97 9.21 13.93
CA GLU A 60 -18.46 10.50 13.41
C GLU A 60 -17.56 11.03 12.29
N LYS A 61 -16.23 10.93 12.48
CA LYS A 61 -15.25 11.33 11.46
C LYS A 61 -15.28 10.45 10.21
N ILE A 62 -15.53 9.16 10.39
CA ILE A 62 -15.75 8.24 9.27
C ILE A 62 -17.00 8.66 8.47
N GLU A 63 -18.10 8.98 9.13
CA GLU A 63 -19.31 9.45 8.45
C GLU A 63 -19.09 10.79 7.73
N GLU A 64 -18.35 11.73 8.32
CA GLU A 64 -17.97 12.99 7.65
C GLU A 64 -17.20 12.77 6.35
N VAL A 65 -16.29 11.79 6.32
CA VAL A 65 -15.55 11.41 5.10
C VAL A 65 -16.49 10.74 4.10
N CYS A 66 -17.32 9.78 4.56
CA CYS A 66 -18.26 9.07 3.69
C CYS A 66 -19.19 10.06 2.96
N ALA A 67 -19.70 11.07 3.66
CA ALA A 67 -20.59 12.08 3.09
C ALA A 67 -19.94 12.95 1.97
N LYS A 68 -18.61 12.84 1.80
CA LYS A 68 -17.85 13.56 0.76
C LYS A 68 -17.35 12.63 -0.35
N CYS A 69 -17.74 11.36 -0.34
CA CYS A 69 -17.26 10.32 -1.25
C CYS A 69 -18.42 9.68 -2.04
N ASP A 70 -19.32 10.50 -2.61
CA ASP A 70 -20.59 10.04 -3.22
C ASP A 70 -20.40 9.07 -4.42
N GLU A 71 -19.28 9.12 -5.11
CA GLU A 71 -19.00 8.30 -6.32
C GLU A 71 -18.07 7.12 -6.06
N ILE A 72 -17.64 6.90 -4.81
CA ILE A 72 -16.62 5.90 -4.46
C ILE A 72 -17.22 4.88 -3.49
N GLU A 73 -16.98 3.61 -3.71
CA GLU A 73 -17.34 2.58 -2.73
C GLU A 73 -16.55 2.79 -1.44
N VAL A 74 -17.24 3.00 -0.32
CA VAL A 74 -16.61 3.16 1.00
C VAL A 74 -16.98 1.99 1.91
N VAL A 75 -15.96 1.32 2.44
CA VAL A 75 -16.07 0.27 3.44
C VAL A 75 -15.58 0.80 4.79
N LYS A 76 -16.35 0.57 5.84
CA LYS A 76 -16.01 0.96 7.21
C LYS A 76 -15.46 -0.25 7.96
N SER A 77 -14.32 -0.10 8.60
CA SER A 77 -13.71 -1.12 9.46
C SER A 77 -13.36 -0.53 10.83
N PHE A 78 -13.44 -1.33 11.88
CA PHE A 78 -13.23 -0.84 13.24
C PHE A 78 -12.23 -1.71 14.00
N PHE A 79 -11.19 -1.09 14.51
CA PHE A 79 -10.24 -1.72 15.42
C PHE A 79 -10.88 -1.93 16.79
N SER A 80 -10.75 -3.13 17.32
CA SER A 80 -11.34 -3.50 18.61
C SER A 80 -10.57 -2.88 19.80
N ASN A 81 -9.27 -2.67 19.64
CA ASN A 81 -8.41 -2.02 20.63
C ASN A 81 -7.30 -1.22 19.93
N PRO A 82 -7.41 0.12 19.86
CA PRO A 82 -6.46 0.97 19.12
C PRO A 82 -5.07 1.06 19.77
N ASP A 83 -4.88 0.55 20.99
CA ASP A 83 -3.62 0.58 21.73
C ASP A 83 -2.90 -0.78 21.76
N ASP A 84 -3.52 -1.83 21.18
CA ASP A 84 -2.93 -3.16 21.05
C ASP A 84 -2.41 -3.38 19.62
N LEU A 85 -1.08 -3.31 19.47
CA LEU A 85 -0.40 -3.46 18.19
C LEU A 85 -0.73 -4.81 17.51
N THR A 86 -0.76 -5.89 18.30
CA THR A 86 -0.99 -7.24 17.75
C THR A 86 -2.42 -7.41 17.23
N LYS A 87 -3.40 -6.87 17.96
CA LYS A 87 -4.80 -6.88 17.51
C LYS A 87 -4.98 -6.03 16.27
N CYS A 88 -4.51 -4.78 16.31
CA CYS A 88 -4.57 -3.90 15.15
C CYS A 88 -3.88 -4.51 13.91
N TYR A 89 -2.75 -5.18 14.09
CA TYR A 89 -2.06 -5.87 13.00
C TYR A 89 -2.90 -7.00 12.39
N LYS A 90 -3.48 -7.86 13.21
CA LYS A 90 -4.36 -8.95 12.74
C LYS A 90 -5.60 -8.42 12.01
N GLU A 91 -6.22 -7.37 12.54
CA GLU A 91 -7.38 -6.72 11.94
C GLU A 91 -7.00 -6.02 10.63
N SER A 92 -5.81 -5.40 10.56
CA SER A 92 -5.27 -4.84 9.32
C SER A 92 -5.02 -5.90 8.25
N LEU A 93 -4.45 -7.06 8.64
CA LEU A 93 -4.28 -8.19 7.71
C LEU A 93 -5.63 -8.65 7.14
N LYS A 94 -6.65 -8.75 7.99
CA LYS A 94 -8.00 -9.14 7.56
C LYS A 94 -8.57 -8.16 6.52
N ILE A 95 -8.42 -6.84 6.75
CA ILE A 95 -8.82 -5.83 5.76
C ILE A 95 -8.13 -6.07 4.41
N LEU A 96 -6.82 -6.31 4.42
CA LEU A 96 -6.06 -6.54 3.18
C LEU A 96 -6.45 -7.84 2.49
N GLU A 97 -6.75 -8.89 3.23
CA GLU A 97 -7.23 -10.17 2.71
C GLU A 97 -8.62 -10.03 2.08
N GLU A 98 -9.55 -9.33 2.72
CA GLU A 98 -10.87 -9.02 2.17
C GLU A 98 -10.77 -8.23 0.85
N LEU A 99 -9.85 -7.28 0.75
CA LEU A 99 -9.58 -6.57 -0.51
C LEU A 99 -9.03 -7.51 -1.59
N LYS A 100 -8.14 -8.44 -1.21
CA LYS A 100 -7.61 -9.45 -2.13
C LYS A 100 -8.71 -10.36 -2.67
N GLU A 101 -9.64 -10.80 -1.82
CA GLU A 101 -10.79 -11.61 -2.19
C GLU A 101 -11.74 -10.85 -3.15
N ARG A 102 -11.85 -9.52 -3.01
CA ARG A 102 -12.57 -8.64 -3.94
C ARG A 102 -11.86 -8.39 -5.26
N GLY A 103 -10.67 -8.98 -5.45
CA GLY A 103 -9.90 -8.95 -6.69
C GLY A 103 -8.90 -7.80 -6.80
N TYR A 104 -8.59 -7.09 -5.71
CA TYR A 104 -7.50 -6.11 -5.67
C TYR A 104 -6.16 -6.81 -5.48
N ASN A 105 -5.14 -6.46 -6.30
CA ASN A 105 -3.79 -6.95 -6.03
C ASN A 105 -3.15 -6.12 -4.92
N TYR A 106 -2.33 -6.73 -4.08
CA TYR A 106 -1.66 -6.01 -2.99
C TYR A 106 -0.87 -4.78 -3.48
N LYS A 107 -0.16 -4.90 -4.60
CA LYS A 107 0.57 -3.78 -5.22
C LYS A 107 -0.30 -2.59 -5.65
N ASP A 108 -1.61 -2.82 -5.83
CA ASP A 108 -2.60 -1.81 -6.21
C ASP A 108 -3.41 -1.31 -4.99
N ILE A 109 -3.03 -1.73 -3.77
CA ILE A 109 -3.58 -1.25 -2.51
C ILE A 109 -2.63 -0.19 -1.93
N TYR A 110 -3.16 1.00 -1.76
CA TYR A 110 -2.49 2.17 -1.18
C TYR A 110 -2.95 2.39 0.24
N LEU A 111 -2.09 2.96 1.08
CA LEU A 111 -2.43 3.21 2.48
C LEU A 111 -2.23 4.67 2.84
N ASN A 112 -3.22 5.29 3.48
CA ASN A 112 -3.03 6.57 4.15
C ASN A 112 -2.83 6.32 5.65
N ILE A 113 -1.63 6.63 6.13
CA ILE A 113 -1.20 6.43 7.52
C ILE A 113 -1.10 7.76 8.29
N THR A 114 -1.69 8.83 7.75
CA THR A 114 -1.60 10.19 8.33
C THR A 114 -2.38 10.31 9.63
N SER A 115 -3.54 9.68 9.70
CA SER A 115 -4.50 9.78 10.81
C SER A 115 -4.53 8.49 11.64
N GLY A 116 -5.32 8.49 12.71
CA GLY A 116 -5.42 7.37 13.63
C GLY A 116 -4.43 7.45 14.79
N THR A 117 -4.47 6.47 15.68
CA THR A 117 -3.43 6.34 16.71
C THR A 117 -2.11 5.87 16.07
N LYS A 118 -0.99 6.15 16.71
CA LYS A 118 0.31 5.67 16.24
C LYS A 118 0.36 4.15 16.14
N VAL A 119 -0.33 3.45 17.03
CA VAL A 119 -0.42 1.98 17.05
C VAL A 119 -1.22 1.49 15.84
N MET A 120 -2.36 2.09 15.53
CA MET A 120 -3.16 1.75 14.34
C MET A 120 -2.36 1.96 13.05
N SER A 121 -1.72 3.13 12.91
CA SER A 121 -0.91 3.44 11.72
C SER A 121 0.29 2.51 11.58
N ALA A 122 0.99 2.20 12.68
CA ALA A 122 2.11 1.26 12.69
C ALA A 122 1.65 -0.16 12.31
N ALA A 123 0.54 -0.64 12.89
CA ALA A 123 -0.03 -1.95 12.61
C ALA A 123 -0.44 -2.09 11.14
N LEU A 124 -1.12 -1.09 10.61
CA LEU A 124 -1.54 -1.05 9.20
C LEU A 124 -0.32 -1.06 8.27
N SER A 125 0.73 -0.27 8.61
CA SER A 125 1.97 -0.25 7.85
C SER A 125 2.68 -1.60 7.86
N LEU A 126 2.79 -2.26 9.01
CA LEU A 126 3.39 -3.59 9.14
C LEU A 126 2.62 -4.65 8.33
N ALA A 127 1.29 -4.63 8.41
CA ALA A 127 0.44 -5.53 7.64
C ALA A 127 0.63 -5.33 6.13
N ALA A 128 0.67 -4.08 5.69
CA ALA A 128 0.86 -3.73 4.28
C ALA A 128 2.23 -4.17 3.76
N VAL A 129 3.31 -3.93 4.52
CA VAL A 129 4.65 -4.40 4.17
C VAL A 129 4.68 -5.92 4.08
N SER A 130 4.06 -6.62 5.03
CA SER A 130 4.04 -8.09 5.03
C SER A 130 3.28 -8.71 3.85
N ARG A 131 2.39 -7.95 3.21
CA ARG A 131 1.61 -8.38 2.02
C ARG A 131 2.14 -7.80 0.71
N GLY A 132 3.15 -6.94 0.74
CA GLY A 132 3.69 -6.29 -0.45
C GLY A 132 2.74 -5.25 -1.06
N CYS A 133 2.05 -4.46 -0.22
CA CYS A 133 1.20 -3.37 -0.69
C CYS A 133 2.03 -2.27 -1.34
N GLY A 134 1.42 -1.56 -2.33
CA GLY A 134 2.13 -0.71 -3.28
C GLY A 134 2.82 0.50 -2.66
N SER A 135 2.09 1.37 -1.98
CA SER A 135 2.67 2.62 -1.44
C SER A 135 1.90 3.13 -0.25
N PHE A 136 2.60 3.88 0.59
CA PHE A 136 1.97 4.62 1.69
C PHE A 136 1.89 6.09 1.33
N CYS A 137 0.78 6.69 1.70
CA CYS A 137 0.55 8.11 1.65
C CYS A 137 0.68 8.68 3.06
N TYR A 138 1.47 9.70 3.19
CA TYR A 138 1.56 10.51 4.38
C TYR A 138 1.38 11.99 4.00
N VAL A 139 0.41 12.65 4.61
CA VAL A 139 0.20 14.08 4.39
C VAL A 139 0.94 14.84 5.47
N ALA A 140 2.04 15.47 5.05
CA ALA A 140 2.84 16.38 5.86
C ALA A 140 2.37 17.83 5.65
N GLY A 141 2.81 18.74 6.52
CA GLY A 141 2.60 20.17 6.41
C GLY A 141 3.38 20.91 7.47
N GLU A 142 3.42 22.24 7.39
CA GLU A 142 3.92 23.08 8.47
C GLU A 142 3.06 22.88 9.71
N ARG A 143 3.67 23.00 10.88
CA ARG A 143 2.97 22.77 12.15
C ARG A 143 2.88 24.04 12.96
N ASP A 144 1.73 24.25 13.57
CA ASP A 144 1.55 25.30 14.56
C ASP A 144 2.26 24.97 15.90
N GLU A 145 2.19 25.88 16.84
CA GLU A 145 2.77 25.72 18.20
C GLU A 145 2.22 24.50 18.97
N ASN A 146 1.04 24.01 18.58
CA ASN A 146 0.39 22.83 19.16
C ASN A 146 0.72 21.53 18.38
N GLY A 147 1.60 21.61 17.36
CA GLY A 147 2.00 20.48 16.54
C GLY A 147 0.95 20.06 15.49
N ARG A 148 -0.09 20.85 15.22
CA ARG A 148 -1.11 20.60 14.21
C ARG A 148 -0.67 21.14 12.86
N VAL A 149 -1.03 20.44 11.80
CA VAL A 149 -0.74 20.90 10.44
C VAL A 149 -1.56 22.17 10.14
N ILE A 150 -0.87 23.20 9.68
CA ILE A 150 -1.47 24.47 9.25
C ILE A 150 -2.17 24.24 7.92
N SER A 151 -3.47 24.56 7.89
CA SER A 151 -4.30 24.39 6.69
C SER A 151 -3.74 25.19 5.50
N GLY A 152 -3.62 24.53 4.35
CA GLY A 152 -3.05 25.11 3.11
C GLY A 152 -1.55 24.84 2.91
N THR A 153 -0.87 24.26 3.91
CA THR A 153 0.55 23.88 3.81
C THR A 153 0.73 22.38 3.55
N GLU A 154 -0.36 21.64 3.40
CA GLU A 154 -0.33 20.20 3.24
C GLU A 154 0.38 19.80 1.96
N ARG A 155 1.26 18.83 2.09
CA ARG A 155 1.95 18.15 0.98
C ARG A 155 1.87 16.65 1.18
N THR A 156 1.52 15.95 0.14
CA THR A 156 1.46 14.49 0.16
C THR A 156 2.83 13.90 -0.14
N LEU A 157 3.29 13.02 0.74
CA LEU A 157 4.50 12.24 0.56
C LEU A 157 4.09 10.81 0.23
N THR A 158 4.59 10.28 -0.89
CA THR A 158 4.46 8.88 -1.23
C THR A 158 5.69 8.13 -0.69
N LEU A 159 5.46 7.18 0.21
CA LEU A 159 6.47 6.34 0.80
C LEU A 159 6.41 4.97 0.16
N LYS A 160 7.54 4.47 -0.34
CA LYS A 160 7.64 3.14 -0.95
C LYS A 160 8.35 2.19 0.03
N PRO A 161 7.62 1.42 0.86
CA PRO A 161 8.23 0.52 1.83
C PRO A 161 8.89 -0.69 1.18
N THR A 162 8.61 -0.95 -0.09
CA THR A 162 9.18 -2.05 -0.87
C THR A 162 10.70 -2.05 -0.89
N THR A 163 11.33 -0.88 -0.88
CA THR A 163 12.79 -0.73 -0.80
C THR A 163 13.34 -1.34 0.49
N ILE A 164 12.74 -1.01 1.64
CA ILE A 164 13.17 -1.57 2.95
C ILE A 164 12.99 -3.08 2.97
N PHE A 165 11.92 -3.56 2.35
CA PHE A 165 11.66 -4.99 2.25
C PHE A 165 12.66 -5.69 1.33
N ALA A 166 13.01 -5.08 0.21
CA ALA A 166 14.02 -5.56 -0.71
C ALA A 166 15.42 -5.66 -0.07
N GLU A 167 15.82 -4.67 0.74
CA GLU A 167 17.07 -4.73 1.53
C GLU A 167 17.11 -5.90 2.50
N ARG A 168 16.00 -6.14 3.21
CA ARG A 168 15.90 -7.30 4.11
C ARG A 168 16.01 -8.61 3.36
N MET A 169 15.32 -8.77 2.23
CA MET A 169 15.39 -9.96 1.40
C MET A 169 16.80 -10.17 0.84
N LEU A 170 17.49 -9.10 0.46
CA LEU A 170 18.86 -9.16 0.00
C LEU A 170 19.82 -9.65 1.11
N SER A 171 19.62 -9.19 2.35
CA SER A 171 20.36 -9.68 3.51
C SER A 171 20.12 -11.17 3.77
N GLU A 172 18.88 -11.63 3.59
CA GLU A 172 18.52 -13.05 3.71
C GLU A 172 19.10 -13.88 2.57
N ALA A 173 19.07 -13.38 1.33
CA ALA A 173 19.69 -14.00 0.17
C ALA A 173 21.19 -14.21 0.39
N LYS A 174 21.89 -13.21 0.93
CA LYS A 174 23.29 -13.33 1.31
C LYS A 174 23.51 -14.43 2.36
N SER A 175 22.66 -14.53 3.37
CA SER A 175 22.74 -15.59 4.38
C SER A 175 22.55 -16.98 3.77
N TYR A 176 21.67 -17.13 2.79
CA TYR A 176 21.52 -18.39 2.05
C TYR A 176 22.74 -18.71 1.19
N PHE A 177 23.31 -17.71 0.52
CA PHE A 177 24.56 -17.85 -0.22
C PHE A 177 25.68 -18.37 0.67
N ASP A 178 25.91 -17.75 1.84
CA ASP A 178 26.95 -18.13 2.81
C ASP A 178 26.76 -19.56 3.35
N ARG A 179 25.54 -20.09 3.26
CA ARG A 179 25.15 -21.45 3.66
C ARG A 179 25.08 -22.46 2.51
N TYR A 180 25.54 -22.07 1.32
CA TYR A 180 25.50 -22.90 0.10
C TYR A 180 24.07 -23.27 -0.37
N LEU A 181 23.06 -22.51 0.02
CA LEU A 181 21.66 -22.70 -0.38
C LEU A 181 21.33 -21.86 -1.63
N TYR A 182 22.06 -22.15 -2.68
CA TYR A 182 22.09 -21.33 -3.90
C TYR A 182 20.73 -21.15 -4.57
N GLY A 183 19.94 -22.21 -4.70
CA GLY A 183 18.59 -22.09 -5.30
C GLY A 183 17.65 -21.15 -4.53
N ALA A 184 17.70 -21.15 -3.18
CA ALA A 184 16.93 -20.23 -2.37
C ALA A 184 17.44 -18.79 -2.51
N CYS A 185 18.77 -18.62 -2.59
CA CYS A 185 19.40 -17.34 -2.82
C CYS A 185 18.94 -16.72 -4.17
N GLU A 186 18.95 -17.51 -5.25
CA GLU A 186 18.53 -17.08 -6.59
C GLU A 186 17.07 -16.60 -6.60
N VAL A 187 16.17 -17.35 -5.95
CA VAL A 187 14.75 -16.96 -5.84
C VAL A 187 14.61 -15.60 -5.17
N LEU A 188 15.25 -15.40 -4.01
CA LEU A 188 15.17 -14.12 -3.30
C LEU A 188 15.78 -12.96 -4.10
N CYS A 189 16.92 -13.16 -4.76
CA CYS A 189 17.51 -12.14 -5.61
C CYS A 189 16.60 -11.77 -6.80
N SER A 190 15.87 -12.74 -7.35
CA SER A 190 14.90 -12.50 -8.41
C SER A 190 13.68 -11.69 -7.90
N GLU A 191 13.18 -12.00 -6.71
CA GLU A 191 12.08 -11.26 -6.07
C GLU A 191 12.48 -9.82 -5.73
N VAL A 192 13.70 -9.59 -5.21
CA VAL A 192 14.25 -8.25 -4.93
C VAL A 192 14.19 -7.35 -6.17
N ARG A 193 14.56 -7.87 -7.34
CA ARG A 193 14.50 -7.13 -8.61
C ARG A 193 13.07 -6.76 -9.02
N GLY A 194 12.08 -7.52 -8.59
CA GLY A 194 10.66 -7.22 -8.83
C GLY A 194 10.05 -6.20 -7.85
N LEU A 195 10.71 -5.96 -6.71
CA LEU A 195 10.18 -5.13 -5.63
C LEU A 195 10.64 -3.68 -5.68
N THR A 196 11.84 -3.40 -6.21
CA THR A 196 12.41 -2.05 -6.19
C THR A 196 13.15 -1.73 -7.48
N GLU A 197 13.13 -0.46 -7.85
CA GLU A 197 13.94 0.11 -8.95
C GLU A 197 15.22 0.78 -8.42
N GLU A 198 15.48 0.68 -7.11
CA GLU A 198 16.64 1.31 -6.51
C GLU A 198 17.92 0.62 -6.97
N LYS A 199 18.72 1.36 -7.74
CA LYS A 199 19.85 0.85 -8.54
C LYS A 199 20.85 0.07 -7.69
N GLU A 200 21.18 0.60 -6.51
CA GLU A 200 22.16 -0.02 -5.61
C GLU A 200 21.69 -1.41 -5.13
N ILE A 201 20.40 -1.54 -4.80
CA ILE A 201 19.82 -2.81 -4.31
C ILE A 201 19.75 -3.82 -5.44
N VAL A 202 19.33 -3.37 -6.64
CA VAL A 202 19.23 -4.23 -7.82
C VAL A 202 20.60 -4.73 -8.23
N GLU A 203 21.63 -3.87 -8.28
CA GLU A 203 23.00 -4.23 -8.61
C GLU A 203 23.60 -5.25 -7.61
N LYS A 204 23.31 -5.10 -6.31
CA LYS A 204 23.71 -6.09 -5.29
C LYS A 204 23.03 -7.43 -5.50
N ALA A 205 21.74 -7.46 -5.82
CA ALA A 205 21.03 -8.71 -6.10
C ALA A 205 21.57 -9.40 -7.36
N GLU A 206 21.87 -8.63 -8.41
CA GLU A 206 22.49 -9.16 -9.63
C GLU A 206 23.90 -9.69 -9.39
N PHE A 207 24.69 -9.00 -8.57
CA PHE A 207 26.03 -9.45 -8.21
C PHE A 207 25.99 -10.78 -7.48
N ILE A 208 25.16 -10.91 -6.44
CA ILE A 208 24.99 -12.18 -5.71
C ILE A 208 24.56 -13.30 -6.66
N ASN A 209 23.65 -13.01 -7.59
CA ASN A 209 23.15 -13.99 -8.56
C ASN A 209 24.23 -14.43 -9.58
N LYS A 210 25.19 -13.58 -9.89
CA LYS A 210 26.30 -13.91 -10.82
C LYS A 210 27.36 -14.78 -10.20
N ILE A 211 27.55 -14.71 -8.88
CA ILE A 211 28.58 -15.50 -8.15
C ILE A 211 28.00 -16.78 -7.54
N ASN A 212 26.68 -16.96 -7.69
CA ASN A 212 25.91 -18.12 -7.30
C ASN A 212 25.94 -19.20 -8.40
#